data_03a2a7780d87155669df002ce8cff661
#
_entry.id   03a2a7780d87155669df002ce8cff661
#
_cell.length_a   1.000
_cell.length_b   1.000
_cell.length_c   1.000
_cell.angle_alpha   90.00
_cell.angle_beta   90.00
_cell.angle_gamma   90.00
#
_symmetry.space_group_name_H-M   'P 1'
#
loop_
_entity.id
_entity.type
_entity.pdbx_description
1 polymer ?
#
loop_
_entity_poly.entity_id
_entity_poly.type
_entity_poly.pdbx_seq_one_letter_code
_entity_poly.pdbx_strand_id
1 'polypeptide(L)'
;MKKNNQMKPDNVAKRLWAFFIVLTMCITVQPVVPAKAQEAVQTAARTIYTEFKHGNSIHSGDGSYGNPYNLFEDAYAAAGNGDEISILGSGAFLNAEAAEPFIFDKSVTVNGNGNTFSNRKGGFILNTDVTFKNITLRFSNRLHDAIFANGHKLVLEDVTCDSGFRYVDIFGGSLYENGKNMGDHPGSGAQILITGGGTNLGNIYAGSMNGTYDGKTQIVLAHVSGTQNGEIYASGAKEPYVNQGDWFSMQEPDPPAADGQYTVSGDVEISLTGSDTKQVYGVSENHAGKTFLTIDTDQSYTGTPGISKVGNLTVKGGGTFAPAALDSCTVRLEGASAIDLSQMETPQVHSIVSADSAGNRLILGKEQKLNVTDTITGALTFETLNGRNGKSGIAEYGHTYLELGRAADTAVSFIPTDGQAGMTLERTSSGNGEIWKTSELSGNEPVAVKNMTIKNPVLLANVSNIRNSDKSYYLDVEWQEIGRASC
;
A
#
# COMPACT_ATOMS: atom_id res chain seq x y z
N MET A 1 -1.93 -62.90 13.89
CA MET A 1 -0.99 -61.88 14.40
C MET A 1 -1.46 -60.53 13.86
N LYS A 2 -2.07 -59.70 14.74
CA LYS A 2 -2.51 -58.34 14.46
C LYS A 2 -1.36 -57.41 14.78
N LYS A 3 -0.88 -56.58 13.85
CA LYS A 3 0.01 -55.46 14.13
C LYS A 3 -0.82 -54.18 14.21
N ASN A 4 -0.87 -53.59 15.36
CA ASN A 4 -1.38 -52.28 15.66
C ASN A 4 -0.42 -51.22 15.06
N ASN A 5 -0.92 -50.36 14.19
CA ASN A 5 -0.30 -49.09 13.82
C ASN A 5 -0.88 -47.99 14.72
N GLN A 6 -0.15 -47.61 15.75
CA GLN A 6 -0.45 -46.39 16.50
C GLN A 6 0.14 -45.19 15.75
N MET A 7 -0.73 -44.28 15.35
CA MET A 7 -0.34 -42.94 14.90
C MET A 7 0.19 -42.11 16.08
N LYS A 8 1.37 -41.53 15.92
CA LYS A 8 1.96 -40.61 16.91
C LYS A 8 1.24 -39.26 16.90
N PRO A 9 0.87 -38.70 18.07
CA PRO A 9 0.09 -37.45 18.15
C PRO A 9 0.94 -36.16 18.22
N ASP A 10 2.13 -36.12 17.61
CA ASP A 10 3.10 -35.03 17.85
C ASP A 10 3.00 -33.79 16.94
N ASN A 11 2.19 -33.79 15.90
CA ASN A 11 2.18 -32.69 14.94
C ASN A 11 1.04 -31.66 15.10
N VAL A 12 0.00 -31.99 15.86
CA VAL A 12 -1.11 -31.05 16.11
C VAL A 12 -0.80 -30.11 17.24
N ALA A 13 -0.11 -30.59 18.28
CA ALA A 13 0.28 -29.79 19.43
C ALA A 13 1.28 -28.67 19.07
N LYS A 14 2.22 -28.93 18.16
CA LYS A 14 3.21 -27.92 17.73
C LYS A 14 2.60 -26.77 16.92
N ARG A 15 1.52 -27.01 16.16
CA ARG A 15 0.82 -25.94 15.41
C ARG A 15 -0.07 -25.07 16.30
N LEU A 16 -0.66 -25.65 17.35
CA LEU A 16 -1.40 -24.87 18.35
C LEU A 16 -0.49 -24.01 19.23
N TRP A 17 0.73 -24.48 19.54
CA TRP A 17 1.70 -23.69 20.33
C TRP A 17 2.26 -22.49 19.54
N ALA A 18 2.47 -22.62 18.25
CA ALA A 18 2.91 -21.50 17.41
C ALA A 18 1.84 -20.39 17.32
N PHE A 19 0.56 -20.75 17.27
CA PHE A 19 -0.54 -19.79 17.26
C PHE A 19 -0.71 -19.06 18.59
N PHE A 20 -0.46 -19.76 19.70
CA PHE A 20 -0.51 -19.16 21.05
C PHE A 20 0.66 -18.22 21.33
N ILE A 21 1.86 -18.48 20.80
CA ILE A 21 3.04 -17.61 20.99
C ILE A 21 2.89 -16.30 20.23
N VAL A 22 2.32 -16.31 19.03
CA VAL A 22 2.06 -15.08 18.28
C VAL A 22 0.96 -14.22 18.92
N LEU A 23 -0.05 -14.84 19.52
CA LEU A 23 -1.11 -14.13 20.24
C LEU A 23 -0.63 -13.61 21.61
N THR A 24 0.37 -14.25 22.22
CA THR A 24 0.88 -13.85 23.55
C THR A 24 1.96 -12.77 23.45
N MET A 25 2.65 -12.62 22.31
CA MET A 25 3.62 -11.53 22.11
C MET A 25 2.97 -10.15 21.87
N CYS A 26 1.69 -10.10 21.56
CA CYS A 26 0.94 -8.84 21.49
C CYS A 26 0.40 -8.35 22.83
N ILE A 27 0.58 -9.10 23.93
CA ILE A 27 -0.11 -8.80 25.20
C ILE A 27 0.83 -8.46 26.38
N THR A 28 2.16 -8.54 26.25
CA THR A 28 3.03 -8.33 27.41
C THR A 28 4.10 -7.27 27.22
N VAL A 29 3.71 -6.00 27.24
CA VAL A 29 4.46 -4.95 27.95
C VAL A 29 3.44 -4.05 28.64
N GLN A 30 2.90 -4.50 29.77
CA GLN A 30 2.26 -3.58 30.70
C GLN A 30 3.25 -3.27 31.83
N PRO A 31 3.51 -1.99 32.11
CA PRO A 31 4.24 -1.64 33.33
C PRO A 31 3.39 -2.04 34.54
N VAL A 32 4.02 -2.68 35.52
CA VAL A 32 3.41 -2.98 36.82
C VAL A 32 3.09 -1.65 37.50
N VAL A 33 1.85 -1.19 37.43
CA VAL A 33 1.35 -0.08 38.24
C VAL A 33 0.88 -0.67 39.57
N PRO A 34 1.32 -0.13 40.73
CA PRO A 34 0.87 -0.62 42.01
C PRO A 34 -0.62 -0.43 42.20
N ALA A 35 -1.30 -1.50 42.67
CA ALA A 35 -2.74 -1.58 42.85
C ALA A 35 -3.24 -0.55 43.87
N LYS A 36 -3.66 0.60 43.38
CA LYS A 36 -4.66 1.53 43.95
C LYS A 36 -5.14 2.45 42.81
N ALA A 37 -5.56 1.86 41.69
CA ALA A 37 -6.45 2.56 40.76
C ALA A 37 -7.84 2.05 41.06
N GLN A 38 -8.68 2.95 41.51
CA GLN A 38 -10.12 2.77 41.61
C GLN A 38 -10.61 2.15 40.31
N GLU A 39 -11.26 0.97 40.38
CA GLU A 39 -11.96 0.41 39.23
C GLU A 39 -12.91 1.47 38.72
N ALA A 40 -12.53 2.14 37.64
CA ALA A 40 -13.48 2.92 36.88
C ALA A 40 -14.53 1.92 36.39
N VAL A 41 -15.72 1.99 36.94
CA VAL A 41 -16.88 1.25 36.44
C VAL A 41 -16.97 1.62 34.96
N GLN A 42 -16.57 0.69 34.11
CA GLN A 42 -16.73 0.87 32.66
C GLN A 42 -18.23 0.86 32.40
N THR A 43 -18.84 2.05 32.40
CA THR A 43 -20.21 2.22 32.00
C THR A 43 -20.33 1.71 30.58
N ALA A 44 -21.35 0.87 30.31
CA ALA A 44 -21.61 0.41 28.95
C ALA A 44 -21.67 1.60 28.00
N ALA A 45 -21.02 1.48 26.83
CA ALA A 45 -21.01 2.51 25.81
C ALA A 45 -22.45 2.92 25.48
N ARG A 46 -22.72 4.21 25.54
CA ARG A 46 -24.05 4.79 25.25
C ARG A 46 -24.07 5.25 23.80
N THR A 47 -25.28 5.26 23.21
CA THR A 47 -25.51 5.92 21.93
C THR A 47 -26.21 7.26 22.20
N ILE A 48 -25.61 8.33 21.69
CA ILE A 48 -26.13 9.70 21.79
C ILE A 48 -26.51 10.13 20.39
N TYR A 49 -27.71 10.63 20.22
CA TYR A 49 -28.24 10.97 18.91
C TYR A 49 -28.15 12.46 18.64
N THR A 50 -27.79 12.81 17.39
CA THR A 50 -27.81 14.19 16.88
C THR A 50 -28.46 14.24 15.52
N GLU A 51 -29.24 15.29 15.27
CA GLU A 51 -29.92 15.53 14.01
C GLU A 51 -29.89 17.03 13.67
N PHE A 52 -29.27 17.38 12.55
CA PHE A 52 -29.25 18.76 12.10
C PHE A 52 -30.63 19.19 11.62
N LYS A 53 -31.25 20.14 12.32
CA LYS A 53 -32.54 20.76 11.92
C LYS A 53 -32.27 22.13 11.32
N HIS A 54 -32.54 22.27 10.02
CA HIS A 54 -32.29 23.50 9.27
C HIS A 54 -32.94 24.72 9.95
N GLY A 55 -32.14 25.75 10.22
CA GLY A 55 -32.59 27.02 10.78
C GLY A 55 -32.51 27.18 12.30
N ASN A 56 -32.11 26.15 13.04
CA ASN A 56 -31.98 26.23 14.49
C ASN A 56 -30.50 26.10 14.92
N SER A 57 -29.87 27.24 15.20
CA SER A 57 -28.65 27.29 16.01
C SER A 57 -28.92 27.18 17.51
N ILE A 58 -30.09 26.66 17.90
CA ILE A 58 -30.54 26.59 19.31
C ILE A 58 -30.09 25.25 19.87
N HIS A 59 -29.37 25.31 21.00
CA HIS A 59 -29.08 24.13 21.81
C HIS A 59 -30.39 23.51 22.29
N SER A 60 -30.70 22.32 21.79
CA SER A 60 -31.95 21.61 22.14
C SER A 60 -31.75 20.10 21.96
N GLY A 61 -32.64 19.35 22.58
CA GLY A 61 -32.59 17.90 22.66
C GLY A 61 -31.98 17.39 23.96
N ASP A 62 -32.08 16.08 24.18
CA ASP A 62 -31.49 15.38 25.32
C ASP A 62 -30.58 14.22 24.89
N GLY A 63 -30.38 14.06 23.57
CA GLY A 63 -29.55 13.04 22.97
C GLY A 63 -30.20 11.67 22.87
N SER A 64 -31.48 11.53 23.23
CA SER A 64 -32.24 10.31 22.96
C SER A 64 -32.63 10.21 21.48
N TYR A 65 -32.98 9.01 21.00
CA TYR A 65 -33.46 8.81 19.63
C TYR A 65 -34.72 9.64 19.30
N GLY A 66 -35.62 9.79 20.26
CA GLY A 66 -36.85 10.58 20.09
C GLY A 66 -36.69 12.10 20.24
N ASN A 67 -35.57 12.54 20.82
CA ASN A 67 -35.24 13.95 21.04
C ASN A 67 -33.73 14.20 20.88
N PRO A 68 -33.18 14.01 19.64
CA PRO A 68 -31.76 14.14 19.37
C PRO A 68 -31.28 15.59 19.58
N TYR A 69 -29.99 15.75 19.91
CA TYR A 69 -29.39 17.08 19.93
C TYR A 69 -29.40 17.72 18.54
N ASN A 70 -29.63 19.02 18.47
CA ASN A 70 -29.59 19.76 17.19
C ASN A 70 -28.18 20.08 16.72
N LEU A 71 -27.21 20.13 17.62
CA LEU A 71 -25.83 20.45 17.36
C LEU A 71 -24.93 19.26 17.71
N PHE A 72 -23.92 19.02 16.88
CA PHE A 72 -22.91 17.98 17.16
C PHE A 72 -22.13 18.29 18.45
N GLU A 73 -21.82 19.57 18.68
CA GLU A 73 -21.11 20.01 19.88
C GLU A 73 -21.85 19.63 21.17
N ASP A 74 -23.18 19.71 21.19
CA ASP A 74 -23.98 19.30 22.37
C ASP A 74 -23.92 17.77 22.55
N ALA A 75 -24.08 17.02 21.48
CA ALA A 75 -23.94 15.58 21.52
C ALA A 75 -22.53 15.16 21.97
N TYR A 76 -21.50 15.83 21.47
CA TYR A 76 -20.13 15.60 21.88
C TYR A 76 -19.87 15.99 23.33
N ALA A 77 -20.39 17.13 23.78
CA ALA A 77 -20.30 17.56 25.18
C ALA A 77 -20.93 16.54 26.14
N ALA A 78 -22.07 15.94 25.76
CA ALA A 78 -22.79 14.93 26.54
C ALA A 78 -22.11 13.53 26.48
N ALA A 79 -21.30 13.26 25.47
CA ALA A 79 -20.58 11.98 25.29
C ALA A 79 -19.47 11.82 26.34
N GLY A 80 -19.28 10.58 26.77
CA GLY A 80 -18.10 10.13 27.51
C GLY A 80 -17.17 9.31 26.63
N ASN A 81 -16.02 8.94 27.16
CA ASN A 81 -15.10 8.05 26.47
C ASN A 81 -15.75 6.68 26.19
N GLY A 82 -15.65 6.22 24.95
CA GLY A 82 -16.23 4.97 24.48
C GLY A 82 -17.68 5.10 23.98
N ASP A 83 -18.33 6.25 24.11
CA ASP A 83 -19.70 6.45 23.61
C ASP A 83 -19.73 6.55 22.07
N GLU A 84 -20.88 6.22 21.49
CA GLU A 84 -21.20 6.45 20.07
C GLU A 84 -22.07 7.69 19.90
N ILE A 85 -21.70 8.57 18.98
CA ILE A 85 -22.55 9.68 18.52
C ILE A 85 -23.15 9.28 17.18
N SER A 86 -24.46 9.09 17.15
CA SER A 86 -25.21 8.61 15.99
C SER A 86 -25.94 9.78 15.30
N ILE A 87 -25.65 9.98 14.02
CA ILE A 87 -26.16 11.08 13.20
C ILE A 87 -27.41 10.61 12.47
N LEU A 88 -28.55 11.24 12.72
CA LEU A 88 -29.83 10.84 12.15
C LEU A 88 -30.24 11.57 10.86
N GLY A 89 -29.48 12.58 10.43
CA GLY A 89 -29.74 13.31 9.18
C GLY A 89 -28.52 14.07 8.67
N SER A 90 -28.48 14.34 7.38
CA SER A 90 -27.39 15.09 6.75
C SER A 90 -27.48 16.58 7.08
N GLY A 91 -26.32 17.22 7.34
CA GLY A 91 -26.31 18.66 7.61
C GLY A 91 -24.96 19.25 8.00
N ALA A 92 -24.97 20.55 8.28
CA ALA A 92 -23.82 21.30 8.74
C ALA A 92 -23.77 21.27 10.27
N PHE A 93 -23.06 20.28 10.81
CA PHE A 93 -23.03 20.03 12.25
C PHE A 93 -22.06 20.92 13.02
N LEU A 94 -21.00 21.42 12.35
CA LEU A 94 -20.04 22.34 12.94
C LEU A 94 -20.07 23.66 12.20
N ASN A 95 -20.56 24.67 12.87
CA ASN A 95 -20.57 26.05 12.39
C ASN A 95 -19.56 26.87 13.19
N ALA A 96 -18.66 27.58 12.50
CA ALA A 96 -17.78 28.54 13.14
C ALA A 96 -17.74 29.85 12.38
N GLU A 97 -17.66 30.94 13.13
CA GLU A 97 -17.30 32.25 12.60
C GLU A 97 -15.79 32.33 12.30
N ALA A 98 -14.98 31.53 13.00
CA ALA A 98 -13.52 31.38 12.79
C ALA A 98 -13.18 29.99 12.26
N ALA A 99 -12.17 29.91 11.38
CA ALA A 99 -11.68 28.66 10.81
C ALA A 99 -10.74 27.92 11.79
N GLU A 100 -11.22 27.62 12.99
CA GLU A 100 -10.46 26.85 13.99
C GLU A 100 -10.83 25.36 13.88
N PRO A 101 -9.82 24.45 13.92
CA PRO A 101 -10.08 23.00 13.92
C PRO A 101 -10.94 22.58 15.11
N PHE A 102 -11.76 21.55 14.90
CA PHE A 102 -12.48 20.91 16.00
C PHE A 102 -11.57 19.90 16.70
N ILE A 103 -11.43 20.03 18.02
CA ILE A 103 -10.55 19.16 18.82
C ILE A 103 -11.38 18.06 19.46
N PHE A 104 -10.99 16.79 19.19
CA PHE A 104 -11.52 15.62 19.85
C PHE A 104 -10.66 15.28 21.08
N ASP A 105 -11.19 15.56 22.27
CA ASP A 105 -10.57 15.25 23.57
C ASP A 105 -11.20 14.05 24.27
N LYS A 106 -12.22 13.44 23.65
CA LYS A 106 -12.89 12.23 24.11
C LYS A 106 -12.82 11.14 23.04
N SER A 107 -12.53 9.93 23.49
CA SER A 107 -12.55 8.75 22.62
C SER A 107 -14.02 8.38 22.30
N VAL A 108 -14.43 8.68 21.08
CA VAL A 108 -15.82 8.46 20.63
C VAL A 108 -15.84 7.77 19.27
N THR A 109 -16.96 7.12 19.00
CA THR A 109 -17.32 6.67 17.65
C THR A 109 -18.36 7.62 17.07
N VAL A 110 -18.08 8.23 15.93
CA VAL A 110 -19.05 9.04 15.18
C VAL A 110 -19.62 8.18 14.06
N ASN A 111 -20.88 7.80 14.21
CA ASN A 111 -21.59 6.96 13.24
C ASN A 111 -22.53 7.83 12.41
N GLY A 112 -22.22 7.95 11.12
CA GLY A 112 -23.00 8.75 10.19
C GLY A 112 -24.32 8.12 9.75
N ASN A 113 -24.51 6.81 9.91
CA ASN A 113 -25.68 6.08 9.37
C ASN A 113 -25.91 6.35 7.87
N GLY A 114 -24.84 6.56 7.09
CA GLY A 114 -24.91 6.92 5.67
C GLY A 114 -25.20 8.40 5.40
N ASN A 115 -25.28 9.24 6.43
CA ASN A 115 -25.53 10.67 6.28
C ASN A 115 -24.25 11.47 6.02
N THR A 116 -24.41 12.71 5.54
CA THR A 116 -23.34 13.67 5.33
C THR A 116 -23.13 14.54 6.56
N PHE A 117 -21.89 14.56 7.05
CA PHE A 117 -21.44 15.46 8.09
C PHE A 117 -20.66 16.62 7.46
N SER A 118 -21.25 17.81 7.44
CA SER A 118 -20.58 19.01 6.96
C SER A 118 -19.87 19.71 8.09
N ASN A 119 -18.55 19.82 7.99
CA ASN A 119 -17.70 20.59 8.88
C ASN A 119 -17.39 21.96 8.26
N ARG A 120 -17.69 23.04 8.97
CA ARG A 120 -17.40 24.43 8.57
C ARG A 120 -16.37 25.11 9.48
N LYS A 121 -15.83 24.40 10.46
CA LYS A 121 -14.85 24.93 11.39
C LYS A 121 -13.40 24.91 10.89
N GLY A 122 -13.07 24.07 9.96
CA GLY A 122 -11.73 23.70 9.56
C GLY A 122 -11.51 22.21 9.81
N GLY A 123 -10.28 21.79 10.06
CA GLY A 123 -9.94 20.38 10.24
C GLY A 123 -10.42 19.77 11.56
N PHE A 124 -10.07 18.51 11.73
CA PHE A 124 -10.20 17.79 12.99
C PHE A 124 -8.84 17.52 13.58
N ILE A 125 -8.64 17.80 14.86
CA ILE A 125 -7.42 17.42 15.60
C ILE A 125 -7.83 16.43 16.69
N LEU A 126 -7.13 15.31 16.77
CA LEU A 126 -7.36 14.27 17.75
C LEU A 126 -6.40 14.45 18.93
N ASN A 127 -6.93 14.54 20.15
CA ASN A 127 -6.18 14.42 21.41
C ASN A 127 -6.44 13.07 22.07
N THR A 128 -7.12 12.15 21.36
CA THR A 128 -7.44 10.80 21.78
C THR A 128 -7.83 9.95 20.57
N ASP A 129 -8.10 8.67 20.75
CA ASP A 129 -8.54 7.77 19.69
C ASP A 129 -9.97 8.08 19.24
N VAL A 130 -10.19 8.17 17.92
CA VAL A 130 -11.51 8.47 17.35
C VAL A 130 -11.81 7.53 16.18
N THR A 131 -13.07 7.10 16.12
CA THR A 131 -13.60 6.31 15.00
C THR A 131 -14.69 7.09 14.28
N PHE A 132 -14.58 7.22 12.95
CA PHE A 132 -15.67 7.63 12.08
C PHE A 132 -16.13 6.41 11.30
N LYS A 133 -17.43 6.17 11.26
CA LYS A 133 -17.98 5.05 10.49
C LYS A 133 -19.24 5.41 9.73
N ASN A 134 -19.39 4.78 8.55
CA ASN A 134 -20.59 4.87 7.72
C ASN A 134 -21.05 6.33 7.50
N ILE A 135 -20.14 7.20 7.05
CA ILE A 135 -20.34 8.65 7.01
C ILE A 135 -19.73 9.27 5.75
N THR A 136 -20.40 10.29 5.20
CA THR A 136 -19.79 11.16 4.20
C THR A 136 -19.32 12.45 4.87
N LEU A 137 -18.02 12.69 4.84
CA LEU A 137 -17.41 13.91 5.36
C LEU A 137 -17.40 14.98 4.28
N ARG A 138 -17.80 16.20 4.64
CA ARG A 138 -17.75 17.39 3.80
C ARG A 138 -17.06 18.50 4.55
N PHE A 139 -15.93 18.97 4.05
CA PHE A 139 -15.21 20.11 4.55
C PHE A 139 -15.47 21.35 3.68
N SER A 140 -15.37 22.54 4.25
CA SER A 140 -15.88 23.77 3.63
C SER A 140 -14.88 24.57 2.81
N ASN A 141 -13.76 23.97 2.37
CA ASN A 141 -12.66 24.65 1.66
C ASN A 141 -12.04 25.80 2.45
N ARG A 142 -11.81 25.57 3.74
CA ARG A 142 -11.07 26.52 4.59
C ARG A 142 -9.64 26.07 4.80
N LEU A 143 -8.81 26.98 5.30
CA LEU A 143 -7.50 26.64 5.82
C LEU A 143 -7.63 25.49 6.82
N HIS A 144 -6.68 24.55 6.78
CA HIS A 144 -6.60 23.40 7.68
C HIS A 144 -7.71 22.35 7.54
N ASP A 145 -8.44 22.29 6.41
CA ASP A 145 -9.44 21.26 6.14
C ASP A 145 -8.80 19.88 5.96
N ALA A 146 -8.34 19.27 7.06
CA ALA A 146 -7.71 17.96 7.13
C ALA A 146 -8.09 17.25 8.43
N ILE A 147 -7.74 15.96 8.53
CA ILE A 147 -7.85 15.20 9.77
C ILE A 147 -6.44 14.95 10.30
N PHE A 148 -6.17 15.45 11.51
CA PHE A 148 -4.89 15.31 12.19
C PHE A 148 -5.03 14.27 13.31
N ALA A 149 -4.46 13.08 13.14
CA ALA A 149 -4.47 12.04 14.16
C ALA A 149 -3.65 12.42 15.41
N ASN A 150 -2.73 13.40 15.29
CA ASN A 150 -1.93 13.95 16.39
C ASN A 150 -1.26 12.87 17.25
N GLY A 151 -0.82 11.77 16.61
CA GLY A 151 -0.19 10.65 17.30
C GLY A 151 -1.15 9.65 17.95
N HIS A 152 -2.46 9.78 17.73
CA HIS A 152 -3.50 8.89 18.22
C HIS A 152 -4.00 7.95 17.13
N LYS A 153 -4.95 7.09 17.48
CA LYS A 153 -5.59 6.17 16.55
C LYS A 153 -6.80 6.85 15.89
N LEU A 154 -6.76 6.92 14.56
CA LEU A 154 -7.86 7.31 13.69
C LEU A 154 -8.38 6.07 12.96
N VAL A 155 -9.65 5.76 13.11
CA VAL A 155 -10.33 4.72 12.33
C VAL A 155 -11.36 5.35 11.40
N LEU A 156 -11.26 5.04 10.11
CA LEU A 156 -12.24 5.42 9.09
C LEU A 156 -12.83 4.13 8.50
N GLU A 157 -14.06 3.80 8.90
CA GLU A 157 -14.78 2.60 8.47
C GLU A 157 -15.96 3.01 7.59
N ASP A 158 -15.93 2.64 6.30
CA ASP A 158 -16.92 3.06 5.31
C ASP A 158 -17.12 4.59 5.26
N VAL A 159 -16.01 5.33 5.34
CA VAL A 159 -16.00 6.79 5.27
C VAL A 159 -15.74 7.23 3.85
N THR A 160 -16.53 8.20 3.35
CA THR A 160 -16.32 8.84 2.05
C THR A 160 -16.18 10.35 2.22
N CYS A 161 -15.56 11.04 1.24
CA CYS A 161 -15.56 12.49 1.20
C CYS A 161 -16.42 12.99 0.05
N ASP A 162 -17.08 14.12 0.24
CA ASP A 162 -17.95 14.70 -0.79
C ASP A 162 -17.12 15.28 -1.93
N SER A 163 -17.26 14.67 -3.13
CA SER A 163 -16.51 15.06 -4.33
C SER A 163 -16.81 16.45 -4.89
N GLY A 164 -17.89 17.09 -4.44
CA GLY A 164 -18.24 18.47 -4.84
C GLY A 164 -17.40 19.54 -4.13
N PHE A 165 -16.53 19.11 -3.21
CA PHE A 165 -15.64 19.93 -2.42
C PHE A 165 -14.21 19.38 -2.51
N ARG A 166 -13.33 19.85 -1.66
CA ARG A 166 -11.94 19.39 -1.64
C ARG A 166 -11.84 17.97 -1.06
N TYR A 167 -10.87 17.19 -1.55
CA TYR A 167 -10.45 15.97 -0.89
C TYR A 167 -9.93 16.28 0.50
N VAL A 168 -10.18 15.38 1.46
CA VAL A 168 -9.74 15.54 2.84
C VAL A 168 -8.43 14.82 3.03
N ASP A 169 -7.37 15.57 3.29
CA ASP A 169 -6.06 15.03 3.63
C ASP A 169 -6.05 14.51 5.07
N ILE A 170 -5.17 13.52 5.33
CA ILE A 170 -5.05 12.89 6.64
C ILE A 170 -3.59 12.95 7.07
N PHE A 171 -3.35 13.38 8.31
CA PHE A 171 -2.02 13.50 8.90
C PHE A 171 -1.91 12.60 10.13
N GLY A 172 -0.82 11.82 10.24
CA GLY A 172 -0.50 11.05 11.44
C GLY A 172 -0.09 11.94 12.61
N GLY A 173 0.64 13.01 12.33
CA GLY A 173 0.97 14.07 13.28
C GLY A 173 -0.12 15.12 13.41
N SER A 174 0.26 16.32 13.81
CA SER A 174 -0.64 17.44 14.09
C SER A 174 -0.47 18.60 13.10
N LEU A 175 -1.35 19.58 13.27
CA LEU A 175 -1.17 20.92 12.71
C LEU A 175 -0.23 21.74 13.60
N TYR A 176 0.75 22.40 12.97
CA TYR A 176 1.60 23.39 13.66
C TYR A 176 1.32 24.79 13.13
N GLU A 177 1.06 25.71 14.05
CA GLU A 177 0.98 27.12 13.77
C GLU A 177 2.04 27.88 14.56
N ASN A 178 2.83 28.73 13.89
CA ASN A 178 3.91 29.47 14.51
C ASN A 178 4.88 28.62 15.36
N GLY A 179 5.12 27.38 14.90
CA GLY A 179 5.97 26.39 15.59
C GLY A 179 5.35 25.74 16.82
N LYS A 180 4.07 25.99 17.10
CA LYS A 180 3.33 25.37 18.20
C LYS A 180 2.37 24.30 17.66
N ASN A 181 2.38 23.10 18.27
CA ASN A 181 1.38 22.07 18.02
C ASN A 181 0.00 22.56 18.49
N MET A 182 -0.97 22.53 17.60
CA MET A 182 -2.35 22.93 17.89
C MET A 182 -3.14 21.85 18.65
N GLY A 183 -2.66 20.60 18.69
CA GLY A 183 -3.18 19.54 19.53
C GLY A 183 -2.53 19.60 20.92
N ASP A 184 -3.33 19.71 21.99
CA ASP A 184 -2.81 19.87 23.36
C ASP A 184 -2.19 18.57 23.91
N HIS A 185 -2.60 17.41 23.41
CA HIS A 185 -2.21 16.10 23.92
C HIS A 185 -1.70 15.19 22.79
N PRO A 186 -0.47 15.41 22.28
CA PRO A 186 0.06 14.54 21.23
C PRO A 186 0.32 13.14 21.76
N GLY A 187 -0.15 12.14 21.00
CA GLY A 187 0.17 10.73 21.23
C GLY A 187 1.59 10.39 20.76
N SER A 188 2.09 9.22 21.16
CA SER A 188 3.45 8.76 20.83
C SER A 188 3.51 7.87 19.59
N GLY A 189 2.36 7.50 18.97
CA GLY A 189 2.32 6.62 17.81
C GLY A 189 0.99 6.71 17.08
N ALA A 190 0.98 7.37 15.92
CA ALA A 190 -0.20 7.48 15.09
C ALA A 190 -0.58 6.14 14.46
N GLN A 191 -1.87 5.84 14.47
CA GLN A 191 -2.44 4.71 13.73
C GLN A 191 -3.59 5.22 12.86
N ILE A 192 -3.42 5.16 11.56
CA ILE A 192 -4.45 5.51 10.57
C ILE A 192 -4.95 4.20 9.97
N LEU A 193 -6.18 3.81 10.30
CA LEU A 193 -6.83 2.62 9.78
C LEU A 193 -8.03 3.00 8.93
N ILE A 194 -7.98 2.68 7.64
CA ILE A 194 -9.05 2.95 6.68
C ILE A 194 -9.55 1.62 6.14
N THR A 195 -10.84 1.33 6.32
CA THR A 195 -11.47 0.08 5.90
C THR A 195 -12.78 0.35 5.17
N GLY A 196 -13.05 -0.39 4.12
CA GLY A 196 -14.24 -0.14 3.28
C GLY A 196 -14.14 1.21 2.57
N GLY A 197 -15.21 1.90 2.32
CA GLY A 197 -15.31 3.29 1.84
C GLY A 197 -14.07 3.88 1.13
N GLY A 198 -13.61 5.01 1.60
CA GLY A 198 -12.35 5.65 1.15
C GLY A 198 -12.46 6.47 -0.13
N THR A 199 -13.64 6.55 -0.74
CA THR A 199 -13.85 7.32 -1.97
C THR A 199 -13.62 8.81 -1.71
N ASN A 200 -12.81 9.45 -2.55
CA ASN A 200 -12.45 10.87 -2.49
C ASN A 200 -11.67 11.28 -1.22
N LEU A 201 -10.97 10.38 -0.56
CA LEU A 201 -9.93 10.76 0.39
C LEU A 201 -8.78 11.43 -0.35
N GLY A 202 -8.16 12.44 0.28
CA GLY A 202 -6.97 13.12 -0.22
C GLY A 202 -5.68 12.34 0.07
N ASN A 203 -4.59 13.07 0.18
CA ASN A 203 -3.30 12.48 0.52
C ASN A 203 -3.25 12.04 2.00
N ILE A 204 -2.46 11.01 2.26
CA ILE A 204 -2.18 10.54 3.62
C ILE A 204 -0.72 10.81 3.94
N TYR A 205 -0.48 11.58 4.98
CA TYR A 205 0.83 11.95 5.46
C TYR A 205 1.09 11.28 6.81
N ALA A 206 2.21 10.59 6.93
CA ALA A 206 2.60 9.97 8.21
C ALA A 206 2.97 11.01 9.28
N GLY A 207 3.43 12.19 8.86
CA GLY A 207 3.89 13.27 9.72
C GLY A 207 2.85 14.37 9.96
N SER A 208 3.34 15.55 10.32
CA SER A 208 2.54 16.73 10.66
C SER A 208 2.44 17.71 9.49
N MET A 209 1.47 18.60 9.56
CA MET A 209 1.41 19.80 8.73
C MET A 209 2.21 20.92 9.39
N ASN A 210 3.11 21.55 8.65
CA ASN A 210 3.98 22.67 9.07
C ASN A 210 4.94 22.39 10.25
N GLY A 211 5.18 21.09 10.57
CA GLY A 211 6.07 20.73 11.67
C GLY A 211 6.61 19.31 11.58
N THR A 212 7.49 18.96 12.51
CA THR A 212 8.00 17.60 12.65
C THR A 212 7.07 16.77 13.54
N TYR A 213 6.99 15.46 13.28
CA TYR A 213 6.29 14.52 14.13
C TYR A 213 7.29 13.61 14.85
N ASP A 214 7.28 13.65 16.17
CA ASP A 214 8.18 12.86 17.02
C ASP A 214 7.47 11.58 17.49
N GLY A 215 7.37 10.59 16.60
CA GLY A 215 6.70 9.33 16.87
C GLY A 215 6.76 8.37 15.71
N LYS A 216 6.11 7.24 15.86
CA LYS A 216 5.89 6.25 14.81
C LYS A 216 4.53 6.45 14.15
N THR A 217 4.41 6.06 12.90
CA THR A 217 3.11 6.07 12.21
C THR A 217 2.85 4.74 11.54
N GLN A 218 1.65 4.20 11.77
CA GLN A 218 1.12 3.06 11.05
C GLN A 218 -0.06 3.50 10.17
N ILE A 219 0.01 3.20 8.88
CA ILE A 219 -1.05 3.46 7.92
C ILE A 219 -1.51 2.13 7.35
N VAL A 220 -2.79 1.80 7.54
CA VAL A 220 -3.41 0.56 7.05
C VAL A 220 -4.61 0.91 6.18
N LEU A 221 -4.54 0.53 4.92
CA LEU A 221 -5.68 0.56 4.00
C LEU A 221 -6.10 -0.88 3.72
N ALA A 222 -7.32 -1.22 4.12
CA ALA A 222 -7.86 -2.57 3.95
C ALA A 222 -9.20 -2.53 3.20
N HIS A 223 -9.23 -3.10 2.00
CA HIS A 223 -10.43 -3.21 1.15
C HIS A 223 -11.15 -1.87 0.94
N VAL A 224 -10.36 -0.81 0.76
CA VAL A 224 -10.88 0.52 0.43
C VAL A 224 -11.49 0.45 -0.98
N SER A 225 -12.78 0.72 -1.09
CA SER A 225 -13.51 0.65 -2.36
C SER A 225 -13.30 1.93 -3.17
N GLY A 226 -12.91 1.76 -4.43
CA GLY A 226 -12.61 2.87 -5.35
C GLY A 226 -11.14 3.27 -5.34
N THR A 227 -10.73 3.99 -6.38
CA THR A 227 -9.40 4.59 -6.42
C THR A 227 -9.30 5.67 -5.36
N GLN A 228 -8.39 5.50 -4.43
CA GLN A 228 -7.98 6.62 -3.59
C GLN A 228 -7.37 7.68 -4.49
N ASN A 229 -7.92 8.89 -4.45
CA ASN A 229 -7.44 9.98 -5.32
C ASN A 229 -6.12 10.58 -4.83
N GLY A 230 -5.69 10.27 -3.62
CA GLY A 230 -4.48 10.75 -2.99
C GLY A 230 -3.31 9.79 -3.06
N GLU A 231 -2.20 10.28 -2.60
CA GLU A 231 -0.91 9.60 -2.48
C GLU A 231 -0.57 9.39 -1.00
N ILE A 232 0.33 8.46 -0.70
CA ILE A 232 0.78 8.20 0.67
C ILE A 232 2.21 8.69 0.83
N TYR A 233 2.44 9.53 1.82
CA TYR A 233 3.74 10.11 2.16
C TYR A 233 4.20 9.66 3.54
N ALA A 234 5.38 9.08 3.65
CA ALA A 234 5.98 8.72 4.94
C ALA A 234 6.56 9.93 5.70
N SER A 235 6.18 11.13 5.33
CA SER A 235 6.59 12.39 5.93
C SER A 235 5.38 13.28 6.21
N GLY A 236 5.57 14.47 6.74
CA GLY A 236 4.55 15.52 6.79
C GLY A 236 4.54 16.37 5.53
N ALA A 237 3.79 17.45 5.58
CA ALA A 237 3.70 18.41 4.48
C ALA A 237 3.70 19.87 4.98
N LYS A 238 4.04 20.78 4.07
CA LYS A 238 3.77 22.19 4.26
C LYS A 238 2.31 22.47 3.93
N GLU A 239 1.70 23.37 4.67
CA GLU A 239 0.37 23.85 4.35
C GLU A 239 0.33 24.43 2.93
N PRO A 240 -0.71 24.09 2.13
CA PRO A 240 -0.88 24.66 0.82
C PRO A 240 -1.02 26.18 0.91
N TYR A 241 -0.29 26.89 0.07
CA TYR A 241 -0.43 28.34 -0.02
C TYR A 241 -1.80 28.68 -0.62
N VAL A 242 -2.66 29.28 0.19
CA VAL A 242 -3.95 29.80 -0.27
C VAL A 242 -3.75 31.23 -0.73
N ASN A 243 -3.83 31.45 -2.03
CA ASN A 243 -3.87 32.80 -2.55
C ASN A 243 -5.20 33.45 -2.13
N GLN A 244 -5.20 34.43 -1.25
CA GLN A 244 -6.39 35.02 -0.61
C GLN A 244 -7.40 35.65 -1.59
N GLY A 245 -7.13 35.62 -2.90
CA GLY A 245 -7.99 36.15 -3.94
C GLY A 245 -8.81 35.13 -4.74
N ASP A 246 -8.40 33.87 -4.73
CA ASP A 246 -9.02 32.84 -5.57
C ASP A 246 -9.54 31.66 -4.73
N TRP A 247 -10.80 31.69 -4.40
CA TRP A 247 -11.52 30.65 -3.64
C TRP A 247 -11.51 29.26 -4.33
N PHE A 248 -11.03 29.15 -5.58
CA PHE A 248 -11.06 27.95 -6.40
C PHE A 248 -9.67 27.43 -6.83
N SER A 249 -8.58 28.13 -6.53
CA SER A 249 -7.23 27.70 -6.88
C SER A 249 -6.39 27.37 -5.64
N MET A 250 -6.83 26.39 -4.86
CA MET A 250 -5.93 25.77 -3.89
C MET A 250 -5.02 24.82 -4.66
N GLN A 251 -3.72 25.13 -4.69
CA GLN A 251 -2.72 24.14 -5.08
C GLN A 251 -2.72 23.03 -4.04
N GLU A 252 -2.56 21.79 -4.50
CA GLU A 252 -2.27 20.70 -3.58
C GLU A 252 -1.03 21.04 -2.75
N PRO A 253 -0.95 20.60 -1.47
CA PRO A 253 0.24 20.81 -0.68
C PRO A 253 1.46 20.34 -1.47
N ASP A 254 2.48 21.16 -1.59
CA ASP A 254 3.73 20.71 -2.17
C ASP A 254 4.23 19.53 -1.34
N PRO A 255 4.54 18.39 -1.97
CA PRO A 255 5.18 17.29 -1.25
C PRO A 255 6.43 17.84 -0.59
N PRO A 256 6.80 17.35 0.61
CA PRO A 256 7.94 17.86 1.33
C PRO A 256 9.15 17.82 0.41
N ALA A 257 9.83 18.95 0.32
CA ALA A 257 11.08 19.03 -0.42
C ALA A 257 12.03 17.93 0.08
N ALA A 258 12.87 17.43 -0.81
CA ALA A 258 13.80 16.33 -0.52
C ALA A 258 14.82 16.62 0.61
N ASP A 259 14.78 17.81 1.19
CA ASP A 259 15.70 18.34 2.21
C ASP A 259 15.32 18.04 3.67
N GLY A 260 14.28 17.23 3.89
CA GLY A 260 13.95 16.74 5.23
C GLY A 260 13.16 17.72 6.12
N GLN A 261 12.52 18.72 5.58
CA GLN A 261 11.50 19.48 6.31
C GLN A 261 10.27 18.59 6.55
N TYR A 262 9.63 18.72 7.71
CA TYR A 262 8.40 17.97 8.09
C TYR A 262 8.61 16.47 8.25
N THR A 263 9.65 16.08 8.96
CA THR A 263 10.07 14.71 9.18
C THR A 263 9.21 13.96 10.20
N VAL A 264 9.26 12.63 10.10
CA VAL A 264 8.80 11.69 11.12
C VAL A 264 10.05 11.07 11.76
N SER A 265 10.20 11.15 13.09
CA SER A 265 11.40 10.64 13.75
C SER A 265 11.43 9.11 13.90
N GLY A 266 10.27 8.48 13.99
CA GLY A 266 10.10 7.04 14.10
C GLY A 266 9.87 6.35 12.77
N ASP A 267 9.76 5.03 12.82
CA ASP A 267 9.45 4.24 11.64
C ASP A 267 8.03 4.49 11.14
N VAL A 268 7.85 4.41 9.82
CA VAL A 268 6.56 4.49 9.15
C VAL A 268 6.23 3.14 8.52
N GLU A 269 5.15 2.53 8.99
CA GLU A 269 4.64 1.26 8.50
C GLU A 269 3.40 1.49 7.66
N ILE A 270 3.43 1.09 6.39
CA ILE A 270 2.30 1.23 5.44
C ILE A 270 1.88 -0.17 5.03
N SER A 271 0.60 -0.48 5.13
CA SER A 271 0.02 -1.76 4.70
C SER A 271 -1.17 -1.54 3.78
N LEU A 272 -1.12 -2.13 2.59
CA LEU A 272 -2.18 -2.10 1.59
C LEU A 272 -2.71 -3.52 1.38
N THR A 273 -3.99 -3.75 1.70
CA THR A 273 -4.68 -5.03 1.52
C THR A 273 -5.94 -4.81 0.68
N GLY A 274 -6.00 -5.37 -0.52
CA GLY A 274 -7.14 -5.17 -1.41
C GLY A 274 -7.46 -3.70 -1.72
N SER A 275 -6.47 -2.83 -1.59
CA SER A 275 -6.61 -1.37 -1.71
C SER A 275 -5.57 -0.82 -2.66
N ASP A 276 -5.96 0.17 -3.46
CA ASP A 276 -5.07 0.85 -4.41
C ASP A 276 -4.77 2.28 -3.99
N THR A 277 -3.61 2.77 -4.39
CA THR A 277 -3.19 4.17 -4.28
C THR A 277 -2.34 4.52 -5.50
N LYS A 278 -2.23 5.78 -5.85
CA LYS A 278 -1.44 6.22 -7.02
C LYS A 278 0.05 6.05 -6.78
N GLN A 279 0.52 6.47 -5.62
CA GLN A 279 1.94 6.54 -5.30
C GLN A 279 2.16 6.38 -3.79
N VAL A 280 3.27 5.75 -3.44
CA VAL A 280 3.80 5.69 -2.07
C VAL A 280 5.19 6.31 -2.06
N TYR A 281 5.34 7.38 -1.28
CA TYR A 281 6.61 8.07 -1.07
C TYR A 281 7.15 7.73 0.31
N GLY A 282 8.27 7.02 0.35
CA GLY A 282 9.04 6.79 1.56
C GLY A 282 9.85 8.03 1.97
N VAL A 283 10.67 7.86 2.99
CA VAL A 283 11.62 8.88 3.44
C VAL A 283 13.02 8.61 2.88
N SER A 284 13.81 9.65 2.68
CA SER A 284 15.20 9.51 2.24
C SER A 284 16.05 8.79 3.31
N GLU A 285 17.17 8.20 2.90
CA GLU A 285 18.10 7.45 3.77
C GLU A 285 18.65 8.27 4.96
N ASN A 286 18.58 9.60 4.89
CA ASN A 286 19.07 10.51 5.94
C ASN A 286 18.06 10.73 7.08
N HIS A 287 16.87 10.12 7.02
CA HIS A 287 15.89 10.18 8.10
C HIS A 287 16.22 9.18 9.21
N ALA A 288 15.89 9.53 10.45
CA ALA A 288 16.07 8.65 11.60
C ALA A 288 15.16 7.39 11.51
N GLY A 289 13.93 7.57 11.03
CA GLY A 289 12.96 6.48 10.81
C GLY A 289 13.10 5.84 9.44
N LYS A 290 12.59 4.61 9.31
CA LYS A 290 12.56 3.85 8.05
C LYS A 290 11.13 3.71 7.57
N THR A 291 10.96 3.57 6.25
CA THR A 291 9.67 3.26 5.65
C THR A 291 9.60 1.78 5.30
N PHE A 292 8.57 1.11 5.82
CA PHE A 292 8.22 -0.27 5.53
C PHE A 292 6.88 -0.28 4.81
N LEU A 293 6.86 -0.82 3.60
CA LEU A 293 5.63 -0.99 2.82
C LEU A 293 5.31 -2.48 2.72
N THR A 294 4.09 -2.85 3.08
CA THR A 294 3.54 -4.19 2.87
C THR A 294 2.41 -4.13 1.86
N ILE A 295 2.52 -4.90 0.80
CA ILE A 295 1.46 -5.15 -0.18
C ILE A 295 0.95 -6.57 0.07
N ASP A 296 -0.30 -6.68 0.50
CA ASP A 296 -0.99 -7.95 0.64
C ASP A 296 -1.79 -8.21 -0.64
N THR A 297 -1.24 -9.08 -1.48
CA THR A 297 -1.79 -9.45 -2.77
C THR A 297 -2.81 -10.57 -2.64
N ASP A 298 -3.70 -10.50 -1.67
CA ASP A 298 -4.84 -11.38 -1.67
C ASP A 298 -5.59 -11.29 -3.02
N GLN A 299 -6.53 -12.21 -3.26
CA GLN A 299 -7.20 -12.33 -4.57
C GLN A 299 -7.90 -11.05 -5.06
N SER A 300 -8.02 -10.02 -4.23
CA SER A 300 -8.70 -8.77 -4.52
C SER A 300 -7.75 -7.62 -4.89
N TYR A 301 -6.43 -7.76 -4.69
CA TYR A 301 -5.48 -6.69 -4.96
C TYR A 301 -5.20 -6.55 -6.46
N THR A 302 -5.55 -5.41 -7.03
CA THR A 302 -5.33 -5.07 -8.44
C THR A 302 -4.53 -3.78 -8.62
N GLY A 303 -4.04 -3.19 -7.53
CA GLY A 303 -3.35 -1.92 -7.55
C GLY A 303 -1.95 -1.99 -8.18
N THR A 304 -1.57 -0.89 -8.81
CA THR A 304 -0.24 -0.72 -9.43
C THR A 304 0.41 0.59 -8.98
N PRO A 305 0.58 0.82 -7.65
CA PRO A 305 1.19 2.07 -7.20
C PRO A 305 2.62 2.23 -7.69
N GLY A 306 3.03 3.47 -7.91
CA GLY A 306 4.43 3.82 -7.95
C GLY A 306 5.02 3.78 -6.53
N ILE A 307 6.26 3.34 -6.38
CA ILE A 307 6.96 3.24 -5.09
C ILE A 307 8.26 4.00 -5.17
N SER A 308 8.42 5.00 -4.32
CA SER A 308 9.60 5.85 -4.30
C SER A 308 10.15 6.00 -2.88
N LYS A 309 11.47 5.91 -2.73
CA LYS A 309 12.19 6.08 -1.45
C LYS A 309 11.73 5.18 -0.31
N VAL A 310 11.10 4.04 -0.60
CA VAL A 310 10.75 3.01 0.38
C VAL A 310 11.97 2.12 0.60
N GLY A 311 12.44 1.98 1.83
CA GLY A 311 13.61 1.15 2.13
C GLY A 311 13.31 -0.34 2.06
N ASN A 312 12.11 -0.75 2.50
CA ASN A 312 11.69 -2.15 2.57
C ASN A 312 10.29 -2.32 2.00
N LEU A 313 10.17 -3.17 0.99
CA LEU A 313 8.90 -3.58 0.37
C LEU A 313 8.67 -5.06 0.66
N THR A 314 7.58 -5.40 1.32
CA THR A 314 7.13 -6.79 1.50
C THR A 314 5.92 -7.05 0.61
N VAL A 315 6.00 -8.10 -0.22
CA VAL A 315 4.87 -8.60 -1.03
C VAL A 315 4.47 -9.96 -0.48
N LYS A 316 3.21 -10.10 -0.08
CA LYS A 316 2.66 -11.34 0.49
C LYS A 316 1.25 -11.62 -0.03
N GLY A 317 0.63 -12.73 0.42
CA GLY A 317 -0.78 -13.06 0.06
C GLY A 317 -0.93 -14.00 -1.14
N GLY A 318 0.16 -14.38 -1.79
CA GLY A 318 0.16 -15.41 -2.86
C GLY A 318 -0.18 -14.90 -4.26
N GLY A 319 -0.47 -13.62 -4.41
CA GLY A 319 -0.74 -13.00 -5.71
C GLY A 319 0.50 -12.41 -6.38
N THR A 320 0.27 -11.66 -7.44
CA THR A 320 1.32 -10.94 -8.19
C THR A 320 1.16 -9.45 -7.99
N PHE A 321 2.24 -8.80 -7.60
CA PHE A 321 2.32 -7.34 -7.50
C PHE A 321 3.15 -6.78 -8.66
N ALA A 322 2.56 -5.85 -9.41
CA ALA A 322 3.19 -5.18 -10.55
C ALA A 322 3.23 -3.66 -10.29
N PRO A 323 4.33 -3.11 -9.72
CA PRO A 323 4.42 -1.68 -9.47
C PRO A 323 4.53 -0.89 -10.79
N ALA A 324 3.88 0.28 -10.85
CA ALA A 324 4.04 1.20 -11.99
C ALA A 324 5.46 1.79 -12.06
N ALA A 325 6.06 2.03 -10.90
CA ALA A 325 7.44 2.44 -10.73
C ALA A 325 7.98 1.90 -9.40
N LEU A 326 9.27 1.63 -9.32
CA LEU A 326 9.93 1.14 -8.11
C LEU A 326 11.34 1.72 -8.05
N ASP A 327 11.60 2.50 -7.00
CA ASP A 327 12.97 2.89 -6.66
C ASP A 327 13.71 1.73 -5.98
N SER A 328 15.04 1.85 -5.91
CA SER A 328 15.89 0.83 -5.28
C SER A 328 15.50 0.60 -3.81
N CYS A 329 15.05 -0.60 -3.50
CA CYS A 329 14.64 -1.03 -2.16
C CYS A 329 14.97 -2.51 -1.93
N THR A 330 14.91 -2.95 -0.69
CA THR A 330 14.89 -4.39 -0.38
C THR A 330 13.47 -4.92 -0.60
N VAL A 331 13.35 -5.87 -1.54
CA VAL A 331 12.10 -6.57 -1.84
C VAL A 331 12.06 -7.89 -1.09
N ARG A 332 11.06 -8.07 -0.22
CA ARG A 332 10.80 -9.32 0.50
C ARG A 332 9.56 -9.99 -0.06
N LEU A 333 9.66 -11.23 -0.49
CA LEU A 333 8.57 -12.03 -1.01
C LEU A 333 8.17 -13.12 0.00
N GLU A 334 6.88 -13.25 0.30
CA GLU A 334 6.32 -14.18 1.27
C GLU A 334 5.06 -14.86 0.72
N GLY A 335 4.78 -16.10 1.14
CA GLY A 335 3.51 -16.78 0.87
C GLY A 335 3.26 -17.11 -0.59
N ALA A 336 4.28 -17.50 -1.36
CA ALA A 336 4.19 -17.81 -2.79
C ALA A 336 3.81 -16.60 -3.67
N SER A 337 4.18 -15.41 -3.25
CA SER A 337 3.89 -14.17 -3.97
C SER A 337 4.88 -13.88 -5.10
N ALA A 338 4.46 -13.03 -6.03
CA ALA A 338 5.29 -12.60 -7.14
C ALA A 338 5.46 -11.08 -7.18
N ILE A 339 6.63 -10.63 -7.61
CA ILE A 339 6.84 -9.28 -8.09
C ILE A 339 7.06 -9.30 -9.60
N ASP A 340 6.23 -8.55 -10.33
CA ASP A 340 6.30 -8.43 -11.78
C ASP A 340 6.86 -7.06 -12.17
N LEU A 341 8.09 -7.06 -12.63
CA LEU A 341 8.80 -5.88 -13.09
C LEU A 341 8.82 -5.77 -14.62
N SER A 342 8.08 -6.62 -15.33
CA SER A 342 8.10 -6.74 -16.80
C SER A 342 7.70 -5.45 -17.54
N GLN A 343 6.97 -4.56 -16.87
CA GLN A 343 6.52 -3.29 -17.46
C GLN A 343 7.48 -2.12 -17.21
N MET A 344 8.49 -2.29 -16.37
CA MET A 344 9.47 -1.24 -16.08
C MET A 344 10.54 -1.14 -17.17
N GLU A 345 11.12 0.05 -17.40
CA GLU A 345 12.18 0.22 -18.41
C GLU A 345 13.53 -0.27 -17.93
N THR A 346 13.92 0.14 -16.74
CA THR A 346 15.24 -0.14 -16.15
C THR A 346 15.03 -0.51 -14.68
N PRO A 347 14.51 -1.72 -14.40
CA PRO A 347 14.25 -2.11 -13.03
C PRO A 347 15.55 -2.22 -12.22
N GLN A 348 15.55 -1.65 -11.03
CA GLN A 348 16.64 -1.74 -10.09
C GLN A 348 16.09 -1.96 -8.68
N VAL A 349 16.70 -2.88 -7.94
CA VAL A 349 16.40 -3.12 -6.53
C VAL A 349 17.68 -3.22 -5.73
N HIS A 350 17.61 -2.99 -4.42
CA HIS A 350 18.77 -3.17 -3.55
C HIS A 350 19.06 -4.66 -3.35
N SER A 351 18.08 -5.41 -2.87
CA SER A 351 18.16 -6.87 -2.69
C SER A 351 16.78 -7.51 -2.83
N ILE A 352 16.77 -8.83 -3.04
CA ILE A 352 15.57 -9.65 -3.04
C ILE A 352 15.71 -10.74 -1.97
N VAL A 353 14.73 -10.85 -1.09
CA VAL A 353 14.66 -11.86 -0.03
C VAL A 353 13.42 -12.71 -0.26
N SER A 354 13.62 -13.96 -0.64
CA SER A 354 12.53 -14.96 -0.67
C SER A 354 12.45 -15.64 0.68
N ALA A 355 11.44 -15.29 1.48
CA ALA A 355 11.34 -15.71 2.88
C ALA A 355 10.90 -17.16 3.05
N ASP A 356 10.13 -17.68 2.09
CA ASP A 356 9.57 -19.02 2.13
C ASP A 356 10.23 -19.93 1.10
N SER A 357 10.25 -21.22 1.39
CA SER A 357 10.89 -22.23 0.53
C SER A 357 10.09 -22.56 -0.74
N ALA A 358 8.90 -22.04 -0.94
CA ALA A 358 8.01 -22.46 -2.01
C ALA A 358 7.28 -21.33 -2.71
N GLY A 359 7.53 -21.18 -4.02
CA GLY A 359 6.62 -20.51 -4.93
C GLY A 359 6.75 -19.01 -5.09
N ASN A 360 7.69 -18.34 -4.40
CA ASN A 360 7.94 -16.91 -4.66
C ASN A 360 8.57 -16.70 -6.04
N ARG A 361 8.11 -15.67 -6.75
CA ARG A 361 8.47 -15.45 -8.15
C ARG A 361 8.99 -14.04 -8.40
N LEU A 362 9.99 -13.95 -9.26
CA LEU A 362 10.47 -12.71 -9.89
C LEU A 362 10.15 -12.79 -11.38
N ILE A 363 9.44 -11.80 -11.90
CA ILE A 363 8.98 -11.78 -13.28
C ILE A 363 9.62 -10.59 -14.01
N LEU A 364 10.29 -10.85 -15.12
CA LEU A 364 10.89 -9.84 -15.99
C LEU A 364 10.37 -9.99 -17.42
N GLY A 365 10.43 -8.92 -18.19
CA GLY A 365 10.16 -8.95 -19.62
C GLY A 365 11.36 -9.52 -20.42
N LYS A 366 11.11 -9.94 -21.64
CA LYS A 366 12.13 -10.56 -22.51
C LYS A 366 13.34 -9.68 -22.84
N GLU A 367 13.18 -8.37 -22.77
CA GLU A 367 14.22 -7.38 -23.14
C GLU A 367 14.74 -6.61 -21.92
N GLN A 368 14.43 -7.09 -20.72
CA GLN A 368 14.78 -6.39 -19.50
C GLN A 368 16.02 -6.97 -18.85
N LYS A 369 16.75 -6.09 -18.21
CA LYS A 369 17.83 -6.42 -17.29
C LYS A 369 17.53 -5.80 -15.93
N LEU A 370 17.46 -6.62 -14.90
CA LEU A 370 17.33 -6.16 -13.52
C LEU A 370 18.73 -5.96 -12.91
N ASN A 371 18.96 -4.80 -12.35
CA ASN A 371 20.13 -4.54 -11.53
C ASN A 371 19.77 -4.74 -10.04
N VAL A 372 20.44 -5.69 -9.39
CA VAL A 372 20.35 -5.94 -7.95
C VAL A 372 21.65 -5.46 -7.32
N THR A 373 21.61 -4.31 -6.63
CA THR A 373 22.85 -3.67 -6.15
C THR A 373 23.54 -4.45 -5.02
N ASP A 374 22.81 -5.33 -4.30
CA ASP A 374 23.38 -6.26 -3.34
C ASP A 374 23.17 -7.72 -3.81
N THR A 375 22.22 -8.46 -3.27
CA THR A 375 22.10 -9.91 -3.51
C THR A 375 20.64 -10.40 -3.57
N ILE A 376 20.49 -11.67 -3.95
CA ILE A 376 19.24 -12.45 -3.84
C ILE A 376 19.45 -13.58 -2.84
N THR A 377 18.51 -13.76 -1.90
CA THR A 377 18.55 -14.84 -0.89
C THR A 377 17.25 -15.63 -0.86
N GLY A 378 17.35 -16.93 -0.52
CA GLY A 378 16.21 -17.84 -0.43
C GLY A 378 15.82 -18.46 -1.78
N ALA A 379 14.85 -19.38 -1.77
CA ALA A 379 14.39 -20.06 -2.97
C ALA A 379 13.48 -19.14 -3.81
N LEU A 380 13.78 -19.03 -5.11
CA LEU A 380 13.09 -18.13 -6.02
C LEU A 380 12.83 -18.80 -7.37
N THR A 381 11.65 -18.59 -7.94
CA THR A 381 11.37 -18.90 -9.34
C THR A 381 11.53 -17.62 -10.16
N PHE A 382 12.43 -17.67 -11.14
CA PHE A 382 12.62 -16.61 -12.11
C PHE A 382 11.83 -16.92 -13.37
N GLU A 383 10.96 -15.99 -13.77
CA GLU A 383 10.12 -16.10 -14.96
C GLU A 383 10.41 -14.96 -15.93
N THR A 384 10.38 -15.26 -17.23
CA THR A 384 10.35 -14.23 -18.26
C THR A 384 8.97 -14.18 -18.91
N LEU A 385 8.40 -12.99 -19.00
CA LEU A 385 7.12 -12.76 -19.68
C LEU A 385 7.31 -11.98 -20.97
N ASN A 386 6.26 -11.97 -21.79
CA ASN A 386 6.19 -11.09 -22.95
C ASN A 386 6.41 -9.64 -22.50
N GLY A 387 7.40 -8.97 -23.10
CA GLY A 387 7.79 -7.62 -22.74
C GLY A 387 6.69 -6.58 -22.95
N ARG A 388 7.01 -5.35 -22.64
CA ARG A 388 6.19 -4.15 -22.89
C ARG A 388 5.45 -4.25 -24.22
N ASN A 389 4.17 -3.92 -24.23
CA ASN A 389 3.27 -3.87 -25.38
C ASN A 389 2.65 -5.22 -25.81
N GLY A 390 2.63 -6.25 -24.98
CA GLY A 390 1.91 -7.50 -25.27
C GLY A 390 2.38 -8.22 -26.53
N LYS A 391 3.56 -7.90 -27.05
CA LYS A 391 4.15 -8.63 -28.16
C LYS A 391 4.60 -9.98 -27.64
N SER A 392 3.94 -11.03 -28.13
CA SER A 392 4.40 -12.40 -27.93
C SER A 392 5.83 -12.48 -28.45
N GLY A 393 6.76 -12.79 -27.59
CA GLY A 393 8.18 -12.87 -27.92
C GLY A 393 8.82 -14.01 -27.18
N ILE A 394 9.71 -14.65 -27.85
CA ILE A 394 10.61 -15.65 -27.30
C ILE A 394 11.59 -14.93 -26.38
N ALA A 395 11.89 -15.45 -25.19
CA ALA A 395 12.96 -14.94 -24.36
C ALA A 395 14.27 -14.98 -25.15
N GLU A 396 15.11 -13.96 -24.99
CA GLU A 396 16.34 -13.86 -25.77
C GLU A 396 17.40 -14.85 -25.27
N TYR A 397 17.97 -15.62 -26.19
CA TYR A 397 19.15 -16.43 -25.92
C TYR A 397 20.40 -15.54 -25.74
N GLY A 398 21.23 -15.89 -24.79
CA GLY A 398 22.45 -15.12 -24.51
C GLY A 398 22.21 -13.76 -23.87
N HIS A 399 21.00 -13.43 -23.47
CA HIS A 399 20.65 -12.18 -22.81
C HIS A 399 21.00 -12.21 -21.32
N THR A 400 21.58 -11.14 -20.81
CA THR A 400 21.77 -10.94 -19.38
C THR A 400 20.51 -10.36 -18.75
N TYR A 401 19.83 -11.14 -17.92
CA TYR A 401 18.61 -10.71 -17.23
C TYR A 401 18.88 -10.09 -15.87
N LEU A 402 19.89 -10.58 -15.14
CA LEU A 402 20.22 -10.07 -13.81
C LEU A 402 21.71 -9.78 -13.69
N GLU A 403 22.01 -8.69 -13.02
CA GLU A 403 23.35 -8.33 -12.57
C GLU A 403 23.27 -8.03 -11.07
N LEU A 404 24.05 -8.76 -10.28
CA LEU A 404 24.08 -8.70 -8.83
C LEU A 404 25.40 -8.14 -8.33
N GLY A 405 25.34 -7.21 -7.37
CA GLY A 405 26.55 -6.65 -6.75
C GLY A 405 27.28 -7.63 -5.84
N ARG A 406 26.55 -8.61 -5.29
CA ARG A 406 27.09 -9.71 -4.49
C ARG A 406 26.46 -11.03 -4.90
N ALA A 407 27.26 -12.12 -4.89
CA ALA A 407 26.79 -13.45 -5.26
C ALA A 407 25.52 -13.86 -4.48
N ALA A 408 24.59 -14.48 -5.18
CA ALA A 408 23.33 -14.91 -4.59
C ALA A 408 23.50 -16.18 -3.76
N ASP A 409 22.87 -16.21 -2.60
CA ASP A 409 22.70 -17.41 -1.77
C ASP A 409 21.26 -17.90 -1.95
N THR A 410 21.00 -18.58 -3.07
CA THR A 410 19.65 -19.03 -3.41
C THR A 410 19.66 -20.20 -4.39
N ALA A 411 18.61 -21.03 -4.30
CA ALA A 411 18.22 -21.96 -5.35
C ALA A 411 17.23 -21.27 -6.28
N VAL A 412 17.49 -21.29 -7.58
CA VAL A 412 16.65 -20.65 -8.59
C VAL A 412 16.12 -21.68 -9.57
N SER A 413 14.78 -21.65 -9.75
CA SER A 413 14.10 -22.30 -10.85
C SER A 413 13.87 -21.28 -11.95
N PHE A 414 14.12 -21.64 -13.21
CA PHE A 414 13.93 -20.75 -14.35
C PHE A 414 12.78 -21.24 -15.25
N ILE A 415 11.84 -20.35 -15.54
CA ILE A 415 10.74 -20.58 -16.45
C ILE A 415 10.80 -19.56 -17.59
N PRO A 416 11.27 -19.96 -18.78
CA PRO A 416 11.32 -19.06 -19.92
C PRO A 416 9.92 -18.76 -20.46
N THR A 417 9.77 -17.63 -21.12
CA THR A 417 8.55 -17.25 -21.84
C THR A 417 8.08 -18.37 -22.78
N ASP A 418 6.79 -18.64 -22.77
CA ASP A 418 6.14 -19.64 -23.64
C ASP A 418 6.69 -21.07 -23.54
N GLY A 419 7.36 -21.39 -22.42
CA GLY A 419 7.89 -22.74 -22.19
C GLY A 419 8.96 -23.15 -23.19
N GLN A 420 9.82 -22.23 -23.63
CA GLN A 420 10.91 -22.52 -24.56
C GLN A 420 11.76 -23.69 -24.05
N ALA A 421 11.78 -24.75 -24.83
CA ALA A 421 12.62 -25.90 -24.55
C ALA A 421 14.11 -25.58 -24.83
N GLY A 422 14.99 -26.08 -23.98
CA GLY A 422 16.44 -25.97 -24.17
C GLY A 422 17.08 -24.69 -23.66
N MET A 423 16.31 -23.67 -23.26
CA MET A 423 16.85 -22.46 -22.64
C MET A 423 17.07 -22.70 -21.14
N THR A 424 18.26 -22.40 -20.66
CA THR A 424 18.65 -22.50 -19.26
C THR A 424 19.16 -21.14 -18.76
N LEU A 425 19.18 -20.95 -17.46
CA LEU A 425 19.78 -19.78 -16.81
C LEU A 425 21.16 -20.16 -16.27
N GLU A 426 22.19 -19.50 -16.77
CA GLU A 426 23.57 -19.66 -16.34
C GLU A 426 23.95 -18.54 -15.37
N ARG A 427 24.68 -18.89 -14.31
CA ARG A 427 25.22 -17.97 -13.32
C ARG A 427 26.72 -17.89 -13.47
N THR A 428 27.24 -16.69 -13.71
CA THR A 428 28.66 -16.43 -13.88
C THR A 428 29.17 -15.43 -12.88
N SER A 429 30.23 -15.71 -12.15
CA SER A 429 30.85 -14.77 -11.21
C SER A 429 31.41 -13.55 -11.95
N SER A 430 31.15 -12.37 -11.37
CA SER A 430 31.65 -11.08 -11.88
C SER A 430 32.14 -10.24 -10.70
N GLY A 431 33.43 -10.30 -10.41
CA GLY A 431 34.02 -9.70 -9.22
C GLY A 431 33.46 -10.31 -7.94
N ASN A 432 32.82 -9.50 -7.07
CA ASN A 432 32.11 -9.95 -5.88
C ASN A 432 30.65 -10.34 -6.16
N GLY A 433 30.17 -10.08 -7.37
CA GLY A 433 28.79 -10.28 -7.78
C GLY A 433 28.62 -11.44 -8.76
N GLU A 434 27.45 -11.50 -9.35
CA GLU A 434 27.07 -12.49 -10.36
C GLU A 434 26.31 -11.87 -11.52
N ILE A 435 26.45 -12.48 -12.68
CA ILE A 435 25.64 -12.22 -13.86
C ILE A 435 24.82 -13.47 -14.15
N TRP A 436 23.50 -13.32 -14.29
CA TRP A 436 22.59 -14.39 -14.68
C TRP A 436 22.16 -14.18 -16.12
N LYS A 437 22.58 -15.10 -16.97
CA LYS A 437 22.43 -15.02 -18.42
C LYS A 437 21.72 -16.27 -18.93
N THR A 438 20.83 -16.10 -19.90
CA THR A 438 20.27 -17.27 -20.60
C THR A 438 21.31 -17.93 -21.50
N SER A 439 21.17 -19.25 -21.68
CA SER A 439 22.02 -20.04 -22.54
C SER A 439 22.14 -19.42 -23.95
N GLU A 440 23.29 -19.55 -24.55
CA GLU A 440 23.48 -19.17 -25.95
C GLU A 440 22.77 -20.17 -26.88
N LEU A 441 22.23 -19.69 -27.98
CA LEU A 441 21.69 -20.56 -29.02
C LEU A 441 22.82 -21.38 -29.60
N SER A 442 22.86 -22.68 -29.31
CA SER A 442 23.75 -23.58 -30.02
C SER A 442 23.23 -23.73 -31.45
N GLY A 443 24.11 -23.62 -32.46
CA GLY A 443 23.70 -23.57 -33.86
C GLY A 443 22.93 -24.80 -34.38
N ASN A 444 22.63 -25.76 -33.52
CA ASN A 444 21.94 -27.04 -33.83
C ASN A 444 20.62 -27.25 -33.05
N GLU A 445 20.19 -26.30 -32.22
CA GLU A 445 18.94 -26.49 -31.47
C GLU A 445 17.73 -26.14 -32.32
N PRO A 446 16.68 -26.98 -32.31
CA PRO A 446 15.45 -26.67 -33.01
C PRO A 446 14.78 -25.47 -32.35
N VAL A 447 14.62 -24.37 -33.05
CA VAL A 447 13.77 -23.28 -32.66
C VAL A 447 12.34 -23.72 -32.83
N ALA A 448 11.59 -23.84 -31.71
CA ALA A 448 10.16 -24.14 -31.78
C ALA A 448 9.42 -22.89 -32.30
N VAL A 449 9.06 -22.90 -33.55
CA VAL A 449 8.22 -21.85 -34.16
C VAL A 449 6.77 -22.21 -33.93
N LYS A 450 6.08 -21.50 -33.03
CA LYS A 450 4.63 -21.61 -32.85
C LYS A 450 3.91 -20.63 -33.76
N ASN A 451 2.84 -21.05 -34.42
CA ASN A 451 1.94 -20.23 -35.23
C ASN A 451 2.56 -19.56 -36.47
N MET A 452 3.38 -20.30 -37.20
CA MET A 452 3.90 -19.82 -38.47
C MET A 452 2.91 -20.07 -39.61
N THR A 453 2.51 -19.01 -40.30
CA THR A 453 1.72 -19.10 -41.51
C THR A 453 2.64 -18.92 -42.72
N ILE A 454 2.83 -19.94 -43.53
CA ILE A 454 3.69 -19.91 -44.72
C ILE A 454 2.83 -19.70 -45.96
N LYS A 455 2.95 -18.53 -46.60
CA LYS A 455 2.15 -18.21 -47.82
C LYS A 455 2.66 -18.87 -49.11
N ASN A 456 3.94 -19.22 -49.15
CA ASN A 456 4.53 -19.81 -50.36
C ASN A 456 5.40 -21.04 -50.03
N PRO A 457 4.95 -22.24 -50.35
CA PRO A 457 5.68 -23.48 -50.03
C PRO A 457 7.04 -23.62 -50.74
N VAL A 458 7.31 -22.84 -51.78
CA VAL A 458 8.62 -22.89 -52.48
C VAL A 458 9.72 -22.28 -51.61
N LEU A 459 9.36 -21.40 -50.66
CA LEU A 459 10.34 -20.79 -49.73
C LEU A 459 10.84 -21.78 -48.67
N LEU A 460 10.08 -22.83 -48.36
CA LEU A 460 10.43 -23.81 -47.32
C LEU A 460 11.66 -24.63 -47.67
N ALA A 461 11.91 -24.91 -48.94
CA ALA A 461 13.09 -25.67 -49.35
C ALA A 461 14.43 -24.99 -49.01
N ASN A 462 14.42 -23.70 -48.75
CA ASN A 462 15.62 -22.90 -48.48
C ASN A 462 15.67 -22.29 -47.08
N VAL A 463 14.69 -22.56 -46.24
CA VAL A 463 14.61 -21.97 -44.87
C VAL A 463 15.79 -22.36 -43.99
N SER A 464 16.32 -23.60 -44.16
CA SER A 464 17.49 -24.08 -43.40
C SER A 464 18.78 -23.26 -43.65
N ASN A 465 18.83 -22.46 -44.69
CA ASN A 465 20.01 -21.68 -45.08
C ASN A 465 19.91 -20.19 -44.78
N ILE A 466 18.73 -19.74 -44.28
CA ILE A 466 18.56 -18.33 -43.93
C ILE A 466 19.07 -18.14 -42.49
N ARG A 467 20.30 -17.73 -42.35
CA ARG A 467 20.91 -17.34 -41.07
C ARG A 467 21.19 -15.85 -41.11
N ASN A 468 20.71 -15.13 -40.14
CA ASN A 468 21.10 -13.73 -39.94
C ASN A 468 22.48 -13.68 -39.24
N SER A 469 23.31 -12.70 -39.60
CA SER A 469 24.67 -12.54 -39.07
C SER A 469 24.70 -12.28 -37.55
N ASP A 470 23.60 -11.84 -36.98
CA ASP A 470 23.42 -11.57 -35.56
C ASP A 470 22.80 -12.74 -34.78
N LYS A 471 22.64 -13.90 -35.39
CA LYS A 471 22.01 -15.09 -34.82
C LYS A 471 20.50 -14.94 -34.53
N SER A 472 19.87 -13.88 -34.99
CA SER A 472 18.42 -13.75 -34.97
C SER A 472 17.79 -14.32 -36.23
N TYR A 473 16.70 -15.02 -36.10
CA TYR A 473 15.97 -15.61 -37.22
C TYR A 473 14.69 -14.82 -37.43
N TYR A 474 14.62 -14.14 -38.57
CA TYR A 474 13.37 -13.51 -39.00
C TYR A 474 12.77 -14.34 -40.11
N LEU A 475 11.60 -14.89 -39.88
CA LEU A 475 10.80 -15.53 -40.89
C LEU A 475 9.44 -14.82 -40.94
N ASP A 476 9.32 -13.89 -41.84
CA ASP A 476 8.04 -13.23 -42.11
C ASP A 476 7.34 -14.00 -43.22
N VAL A 477 6.68 -15.12 -42.84
CA VAL A 477 6.03 -16.03 -43.78
C VAL A 477 4.58 -16.24 -43.37
N GLU A 478 3.66 -15.88 -44.24
CA GLU A 478 2.26 -16.27 -44.12
C GLU A 478 2.01 -17.58 -44.88
N TRP A 479 1.48 -18.56 -44.17
CA TRP A 479 1.13 -19.89 -44.73
C TRP A 479 -0.38 -20.04 -44.84
N GLN A 480 -0.86 -20.39 -46.03
CA GLN A 480 -2.30 -20.56 -46.28
C GLN A 480 -2.82 -21.99 -46.10
N GLU A 481 -1.98 -23.01 -46.27
CA GLU A 481 -2.40 -24.42 -46.10
C GLU A 481 -1.24 -25.26 -45.48
N ILE A 482 -1.43 -25.71 -44.26
CA ILE A 482 -0.49 -26.59 -43.54
C ILE A 482 -0.56 -28.02 -44.06
N GLY A 483 -1.59 -28.42 -44.79
CA GLY A 483 -1.87 -29.82 -45.16
C GLY A 483 -1.00 -30.44 -46.23
N ARG A 484 -0.05 -29.72 -46.85
CA ARG A 484 0.74 -30.22 -48.00
C ARG A 484 2.27 -30.07 -47.83
N ALA A 485 2.76 -29.66 -46.70
CA ALA A 485 4.18 -29.72 -46.46
C ALA A 485 4.51 -31.08 -45.80
N SER A 486 4.84 -32.04 -46.61
CA SER A 486 5.67 -33.14 -46.12
C SER A 486 7.10 -32.62 -46.01
N CYS A 487 7.54 -32.44 -44.78
CA CYS A 487 8.98 -32.28 -44.52
C CYS A 487 9.72 -33.58 -44.73
#